data_589e045e06f7fe3a455af355a89a0486
#
_entry.id   589e045e06f7fe3a455af355a89a0486
#
_cell.length_a   1.000
_cell.length_b   1.000
_cell.length_c   1.000
_cell.angle_alpha   90.00
_cell.angle_beta   90.00
_cell.angle_gamma   90.00
#
_symmetry.space_group_name_H-M   'P 1'
#
loop_
_entity.id
_entity.type
_entity.pdbx_description
1 polymer ?
#
loop_
_entity_poly.entity_id
_entity_poly.type
_entity_poly.pdbx_seq_one_letter_code
_entity_poly.pdbx_strand_id
1 'polypeptide(L)'
;ALLVHDLSEGPRRFSELEHSCAGISPRTLSERLRALEDEGLVERRSYAESPPRVEYELTEKGQALLPIIAEMRHFGHLYLTA
;
A
#
# COMPACT_ATOMS: atom_id res chain seq x y z
N ALA A 1 -5.29 -3.03 3.63
CA ALA A 1 -4.78 -4.34 3.19
C ALA A 1 -4.44 -4.34 1.70
N LEU A 2 -5.30 -3.75 0.89
CA LEU A 2 -5.07 -3.69 -0.56
C LEU A 2 -3.85 -2.86 -0.93
N LEU A 3 -3.61 -1.76 -0.22
CA LEU A 3 -2.44 -0.91 -0.47
C LEU A 3 -1.13 -1.66 -0.20
N VAL A 4 -1.09 -2.43 0.87
CA VAL A 4 0.09 -3.22 1.21
C VAL A 4 0.35 -4.25 0.10
N HIS A 5 -0.70 -4.88 -0.40
CA HIS A 5 -0.60 -5.82 -1.50
C HIS A 5 -0.10 -5.14 -2.78
N ASP A 6 -0.65 -3.98 -3.12
CA ASP A 6 -0.24 -3.25 -4.31
C ASP A 6 1.24 -2.86 -4.27
N LEU A 7 1.77 -2.60 -3.07
CA LEU A 7 3.17 -2.25 -2.88
C LEU A 7 4.09 -3.47 -2.77
N SER A 8 3.53 -4.68 -2.77
CA SER A 8 4.31 -5.91 -2.62
C SER A 8 5.29 -6.16 -3.77
N GLU A 9 4.99 -5.65 -4.95
CA GLU A 9 5.81 -5.85 -6.13
C GLU A 9 6.89 -4.78 -6.31
N GLY A 10 6.89 -3.75 -5.48
CA GLY A 10 7.89 -2.70 -5.53
C GLY A 10 7.30 -1.32 -5.29
N PRO A 11 8.15 -0.28 -5.36
CA PRO A 11 7.70 1.09 -5.14
C PRO A 11 6.64 1.52 -6.15
N ARG A 12 5.72 2.38 -5.70
CA ARG A 12 4.67 2.95 -6.55
C ARG A 12 4.54 4.43 -6.29
N ARG A 13 4.22 5.18 -7.33
CA ARG A 13 3.89 6.59 -7.22
C ARG A 13 2.45 6.74 -6.76
N PHE A 14 2.13 7.89 -6.19
CA PHE A 14 0.77 8.20 -5.76
C PHE A 14 -0.25 8.00 -6.89
N SER A 15 0.06 8.49 -8.08
CA SER A 15 -0.83 8.35 -9.24
C SER A 15 -1.08 6.91 -9.63
N GLU A 16 -0.07 6.06 -9.49
CA GLU A 16 -0.20 4.63 -9.77
C GLU A 16 -1.12 3.95 -8.75
N LEU A 17 -1.00 4.35 -7.48
CA LEU A 17 -1.87 3.84 -6.42
C LEU A 17 -3.30 4.33 -6.58
N GLU A 18 -3.49 5.57 -7.02
CA GLU A 18 -4.82 6.07 -7.34
C GLU A 18 -5.49 5.22 -8.42
N HIS A 19 -4.72 4.83 -9.40
CA HIS A 19 -5.22 4.03 -10.52
C HIS A 19 -5.59 2.62 -10.09
N SER A 20 -4.73 1.98 -9.29
CA SER A 20 -4.98 0.61 -8.82
C SER A 20 -6.06 0.54 -7.73
N CYS A 21 -6.27 1.63 -7.00
CA CYS A 21 -7.28 1.73 -5.95
C CYS A 21 -8.50 2.51 -6.45
N ALA A 22 -9.03 2.14 -7.59
CA ALA A 22 -10.18 2.80 -8.19
C ALA A 22 -11.37 2.85 -7.21
N GLY A 23 -12.03 4.00 -7.14
CA GLY A 23 -13.15 4.22 -6.24
C GLY A 23 -12.79 4.86 -4.91
N ILE A 24 -11.49 5.02 -4.61
CA ILE A 24 -11.04 5.73 -3.43
C ILE A 24 -10.67 7.17 -3.83
N SER A 25 -11.12 8.15 -3.05
CA SER A 25 -10.75 9.54 -3.31
C SER A 25 -9.27 9.77 -3.02
N PRO A 26 -8.63 10.76 -3.68
CA PRO A 26 -7.25 11.11 -3.39
C PRO A 26 -7.01 11.41 -1.91
N ARG A 27 -7.96 12.07 -1.26
CA ARG A 27 -7.88 12.38 0.16
C ARG A 27 -7.84 11.12 1.01
N THR A 28 -8.72 10.18 0.72
CA THR A 28 -8.76 8.91 1.46
C THR A 28 -7.48 8.11 1.25
N LEU A 29 -6.97 8.09 0.02
CA LEU A 29 -5.72 7.41 -0.28
C LEU A 29 -4.56 8.03 0.49
N SER A 30 -4.48 9.38 0.52
CA SER A 30 -3.46 10.10 1.29
C SER A 30 -3.52 9.75 2.77
N GLU A 31 -4.71 9.72 3.33
CA GLU A 31 -4.92 9.42 4.75
C GLU A 31 -4.48 7.99 5.08
N ARG A 32 -4.81 7.04 4.22
CA ARG A 32 -4.43 5.64 4.41
C ARG A 32 -2.93 5.44 4.28
N LEU A 33 -2.29 6.09 3.31
CA LEU A 33 -0.84 6.02 3.15
C LEU A 33 -0.14 6.62 4.37
N ARG A 34 -0.65 7.73 4.89
CA ARG A 34 -0.09 8.35 6.06
C ARG A 34 -0.20 7.46 7.29
N ALA A 35 -1.33 6.78 7.45
CA ALA A 35 -1.52 5.83 8.54
C ALA A 35 -0.50 4.69 8.46
N LEU A 36 -0.25 4.19 7.25
CA LEU A 36 0.75 3.13 7.03
C LEU A 36 2.16 3.63 7.32
N GLU A 37 2.48 4.87 6.96
CA GLU A 37 3.77 5.48 7.29
C GLU A 37 3.93 5.61 8.80
N ASP A 38 2.90 6.08 9.50
CA ASP A 38 2.92 6.26 10.94
C ASP A 38 3.12 4.92 11.67
N GLU A 39 2.61 3.84 11.11
CA GLU A 39 2.80 2.49 11.66
C GLU A 39 4.14 1.86 11.24
N GLY A 40 4.92 2.56 10.42
CA GLY A 40 6.20 2.05 9.96
C GLY A 40 6.11 0.94 8.91
N LEU A 41 4.97 0.80 8.27
CA LEU A 41 4.75 -0.23 7.25
C LEU A 41 5.12 0.24 5.85
N VAL A 42 5.08 1.54 5.61
CA VAL A 42 5.36 2.17 4.33
C VAL A 42 6.33 3.32 4.53
N GLU A 43 7.23 3.50 3.60
CA GLU A 43 8.17 4.61 3.55
C GLU A 43 7.88 5.47 2.33
N ARG A 44 7.82 6.78 2.54
CA ARG A 44 7.65 7.75 1.48
C ARG A 44 9.01 8.29 1.08
N ARG A 45 9.36 8.17 -0.18
CA ARG A 45 10.64 8.67 -0.71
C ARG A 45 10.42 9.77 -1.71
N SER A 46 11.13 10.89 -1.53
CA SER A 46 11.13 12.01 -2.47
C SER A 46 12.43 12.01 -3.23
N TYR A 47 12.34 12.21 -4.53
CA TYR A 47 13.50 12.30 -5.41
C TYR A 47 13.62 13.72 -5.95
N ALA A 48 14.81 14.30 -5.85
CA ALA A 48 15.09 15.62 -6.36
C ALA A 48 15.26 15.55 -7.88
N GLU A 49 14.15 15.53 -8.56
CA GLU A 49 14.07 15.49 -10.02
C GLU A 49 13.23 16.67 -10.53
N SER A 50 13.23 16.88 -11.83
CA SER A 50 12.37 17.87 -12.47
C SER A 50 11.51 17.16 -13.53
N PRO A 51 10.20 16.89 -13.27
CA PRO A 51 9.47 17.28 -12.05
C PRO A 51 9.81 16.39 -10.84
N PRO A 52 9.55 16.87 -9.62
CA PRO A 52 9.79 16.08 -8.42
C PRO A 52 8.99 14.78 -8.43
N ARG A 53 9.62 13.72 -7.94
CA ARG A 53 8.98 12.41 -7.88
C ARG A 53 8.87 11.94 -6.43
N VAL A 54 7.70 11.42 -6.09
CA VAL A 54 7.44 10.81 -4.78
C VAL A 54 6.98 9.39 -5.00
N GLU A 55 7.61 8.45 -4.29
CA GLU A 55 7.24 7.04 -4.34
C GLU A 55 6.98 6.51 -2.95
N TYR A 56 6.14 5.49 -2.87
CA TYR A 56 5.84 4.78 -1.63
C TYR A 56 6.34 3.35 -1.77
N GLU A 57 6.94 2.83 -0.70
CA GLU A 57 7.53 1.51 -0.70
C GLU A 57 7.27 0.83 0.63
N LEU A 58 7.08 -0.48 0.62
CA LEU A 58 6.97 -1.23 1.87
C LEU A 58 8.31 -1.26 2.60
N THR A 59 8.25 -1.06 3.90
CA THR A 59 9.39 -1.27 4.77
C THR A 59 9.57 -2.77 5.02
N GLU A 60 10.62 -3.15 5.73
CA GLU A 60 10.82 -4.55 6.14
C GLU A 60 9.62 -5.03 6.96
N LYS A 61 9.12 -4.19 7.86
CA LYS A 61 7.93 -4.48 8.66
C LYS A 61 6.70 -4.67 7.77
N GLY A 62 6.55 -3.83 6.74
CA GLY A 62 5.46 -3.95 5.79
C GLY A 62 5.53 -5.24 4.99
N GLN A 63 6.73 -5.64 4.59
CA GLN A 63 6.94 -6.91 3.88
C GLN A 63 6.54 -8.10 4.77
N ALA A 64 6.87 -8.03 6.06
CA ALA A 64 6.54 -9.08 7.02
C ALA A 64 5.03 -9.26 7.21
N LEU A 65 4.24 -8.25 6.87
CA LEU A 65 2.79 -8.32 6.96
C LEU A 65 2.16 -9.12 5.82
N LEU A 66 2.84 -9.25 4.68
CA LEU A 66 2.29 -9.91 3.50
C LEU A 66 1.83 -11.35 3.74
N PRO A 67 2.60 -12.22 4.41
CA PRO A 67 2.13 -13.57 4.69
C PRO A 67 0.87 -13.60 5.55
N ILE A 68 0.76 -12.66 6.47
CA ILE A 68 -0.41 -12.56 7.36
C ILE A 68 -1.66 -12.20 6.54
N ILE A 69 -1.53 -11.23 5.63
CA ILE A 69 -2.62 -10.83 4.74
C ILE A 69 -3.04 -12.00 3.84
N ALA A 70 -2.08 -12.76 3.33
CA ALA A 70 -2.35 -13.92 2.50
C ALA A 70 -3.18 -14.97 3.26
N GLU A 71 -2.81 -15.23 4.52
CA GLU A 71 -3.54 -16.16 5.37
C GLU A 71 -4.95 -15.66 5.69
N MET A 72 -5.10 -14.37 5.91
CA MET A 72 -6.42 -13.77 6.14
C MET A 72 -7.33 -13.92 4.92
N ARG A 73 -6.79 -13.74 3.73
CA ARG A 73 -7.52 -13.95 2.48
C ARG A 73 -7.94 -15.40 2.33
N HIS A 74 -7.03 -16.32 2.64
CA HIS A 74 -7.30 -17.75 2.56
C HIS A 74 -8.41 -18.12 3.53
N PHE A 75 -8.33 -17.64 4.76
CA PHE A 75 -9.38 -17.86 5.76
C PHE A 75 -10.74 -17.31 5.27
N GLY A 76 -10.75 -16.11 4.74
CA GLY A 76 -11.95 -15.49 4.20
C GLY A 76 -12.56 -16.29 3.08
N HIS A 77 -11.72 -16.81 2.18
CA HIS A 77 -12.18 -17.64 1.07
C HIS A 77 -12.84 -18.93 1.57
N LEU A 78 -12.26 -19.57 2.58
CA LEU A 78 -12.77 -20.85 3.11
C LEU A 78 -14.02 -20.68 3.97
N TYR A 79 -14.10 -19.60 4.74
CA TYR A 79 -15.10 -19.51 5.81
C TYR A 79 -16.07 -18.33 5.70
N LEU A 80 -15.73 -17.29 4.96
CA LEU A 80 -16.52 -16.06 4.92
C LEU A 80 -17.22 -15.79 3.60
N THR A 81 -16.88 -16.50 2.55
CA THR A 81 -17.55 -16.35 1.26
C THR A 81 -18.82 -17.18 1.23
N ALA A 82 -19.84 -16.56 0.72
CA ALA A 82 -21.12 -17.25 0.54
C ALA A 82 -21.03 -18.23 -0.62
#